data_3f68987fbd43a089457efcd5839500d2
#
_entry.id   3f68987fbd43a089457efcd5839500d2
#
_cell.length_a   1.000
_cell.length_b   1.000
_cell.length_c   1.000
_cell.angle_alpha   90.00
_cell.angle_beta   90.00
_cell.angle_gamma   90.00
#
_symmetry.space_group_name_H-M   'P 1'
#
loop_
_entity.id
_entity.type
_entity.pdbx_description
1 polymer ?
#
loop_
_entity_poly.entity_id
_entity_poly.type
_entity_poly.pdbx_seq_one_letter_code
_entity_poly.pdbx_strand_id
1 'polypeptide(L)'
;MYYIGLPDRAGRFFYFQDMIRFAVQSKGRLNEESLKLLKDSGIDVDDTKRKFIGKASDFPLELLYLRDDDIPGVVAGGSADIGIVGFNEIAESGADVDVVRRLGFGKCRLSLAIPKNADYNGLEWFEGRSIATSYPSILRRFLQGKGISSSVREIRGSVEIAPAAGIADSIFDIVSSGGTLVSNGLKEVESVLESEAVLICRKDLPEELQPVLDSILFRFDAVQESRGKKYVLMNIPTGRLSEAMSLLPSMRSPTVMPLAIEGWSSIHTVVDDSTLWETVERLKRIGAEGILILNVDKVID
;
A
#
# COMPACT_ATOMS: atom_id res chain seq x y z
N MET A 1 -9.77 -19.63 28.87
CA MET A 1 -10.37 -18.35 28.57
C MET A 1 -9.29 -17.30 28.83
N TYR A 2 -8.49 -16.95 27.81
CA TYR A 2 -7.37 -16.01 27.94
C TYR A 2 -7.91 -14.61 27.63
N TYR A 3 -7.84 -13.70 28.59
CA TYR A 3 -8.21 -12.31 28.44
C TYR A 3 -6.98 -11.54 27.92
N ILE A 4 -7.00 -11.11 26.67
CA ILE A 4 -6.02 -10.19 26.14
C ILE A 4 -6.72 -8.83 26.08
N GLY A 5 -6.45 -7.97 27.07
CA GLY A 5 -6.90 -6.59 27.07
C GLY A 5 -5.77 -5.66 26.64
N LEU A 6 -6.01 -4.80 25.65
CA LEU A 6 -5.13 -3.65 25.39
C LEU A 6 -5.53 -2.52 26.36
N PRO A 7 -4.58 -1.88 27.08
CA PRO A 7 -4.88 -0.73 27.91
C PRO A 7 -5.14 0.51 27.04
N ASP A 8 -6.18 1.29 27.39
CA ASP A 8 -6.39 2.62 26.83
C ASP A 8 -5.36 3.63 27.39
N ARG A 9 -5.40 4.87 26.91
CA ARG A 9 -4.54 5.96 27.43
C ARG A 9 -4.73 6.24 28.94
N ALA A 10 -5.78 5.69 29.57
CA ALA A 10 -6.06 5.78 31.00
C ALA A 10 -5.72 4.48 31.74
N GLY A 11 -5.11 3.47 31.09
CA GLY A 11 -4.72 2.20 31.70
C GLY A 11 -5.88 1.22 31.93
N ARG A 12 -7.04 1.43 31.29
CA ARG A 12 -8.18 0.51 31.40
C ARG A 12 -8.02 -0.63 30.40
N PHE A 13 -8.14 -1.87 30.88
CA PHE A 13 -8.16 -3.05 30.03
C PHE A 13 -9.54 -3.17 29.35
N PHE A 14 -9.55 -3.16 28.02
CA PHE A 14 -10.76 -3.47 27.27
C PHE A 14 -10.98 -4.99 27.28
N TYR A 15 -12.17 -5.39 27.69
CA TYR A 15 -12.65 -6.75 27.47
C TYR A 15 -13.16 -6.81 26.02
N PHE A 16 -12.45 -7.51 25.15
CA PHE A 16 -12.86 -7.69 23.77
C PHE A 16 -14.13 -8.53 23.68
N GLN A 17 -15.29 -7.92 23.77
CA GLN A 17 -16.56 -8.54 23.40
C GLN A 17 -16.83 -8.36 21.90
N ASP A 18 -16.31 -7.31 21.27
CA ASP A 18 -16.57 -6.99 19.87
C ASP A 18 -15.27 -7.04 19.04
N MET A 19 -15.28 -7.90 18.03
CA MET A 19 -14.18 -8.02 17.07
C MET A 19 -14.40 -7.05 15.94
N ILE A 20 -13.36 -6.26 15.57
CA ILE A 20 -13.41 -5.42 14.38
C ILE A 20 -13.47 -6.31 13.13
N ARG A 21 -14.44 -6.07 12.25
CA ARG A 21 -14.57 -6.77 10.98
C ARG A 21 -13.79 -6.06 9.91
N PHE A 22 -12.84 -6.78 9.34
CA PHE A 22 -11.88 -6.25 8.39
C PHE A 22 -12.05 -6.91 7.02
N ALA A 23 -12.53 -6.17 6.03
CA ALA A 23 -12.70 -6.65 4.67
C ALA A 23 -11.38 -6.57 3.88
N VAL A 24 -11.01 -7.66 3.21
CA VAL A 24 -9.86 -7.74 2.32
C VAL A 24 -10.24 -8.47 1.04
N GLN A 25 -9.51 -8.21 -0.05
CA GLN A 25 -9.70 -8.94 -1.29
C GLN A 25 -9.48 -10.45 -1.07
N SER A 26 -10.30 -11.30 -1.69
CA SER A 26 -10.27 -12.75 -1.47
C SER A 26 -9.10 -13.48 -2.14
N LYS A 27 -8.49 -12.89 -3.16
CA LYS A 27 -7.38 -13.45 -3.94
C LYS A 27 -6.65 -12.36 -4.73
N GLY A 28 -5.45 -12.69 -5.21
CA GLY A 28 -4.64 -11.80 -6.04
C GLY A 28 -3.62 -11.00 -5.24
N ARG A 29 -2.88 -10.15 -5.94
CA ARG A 29 -1.74 -9.42 -5.38
C ARG A 29 -2.11 -8.53 -4.21
N LEU A 30 -3.23 -7.82 -4.29
CA LEU A 30 -3.69 -6.96 -3.21
C LEU A 30 -3.99 -7.75 -1.92
N ASN A 31 -4.58 -8.97 -2.05
CA ASN A 31 -4.78 -9.87 -0.93
C ASN A 31 -3.44 -10.28 -0.29
N GLU A 32 -2.47 -10.72 -1.09
CA GLU A 32 -1.16 -11.17 -0.61
C GLU A 32 -0.42 -10.05 0.13
N GLU A 33 -0.43 -8.83 -0.43
CA GLU A 33 0.20 -7.65 0.19
C GLU A 33 -0.54 -7.22 1.48
N SER A 34 -1.87 -7.34 1.52
CA SER A 34 -2.68 -7.04 2.72
C SER A 34 -2.42 -8.03 3.85
N LEU A 35 -2.41 -9.33 3.56
CA LEU A 35 -2.11 -10.35 4.55
C LEU A 35 -0.66 -10.26 5.04
N LYS A 36 0.27 -9.92 4.14
CA LYS A 36 1.65 -9.64 4.51
C LYS A 36 1.75 -8.46 5.47
N LEU A 37 1.05 -7.35 5.20
CA LEU A 37 1.03 -6.18 6.08
C LEU A 37 0.49 -6.54 7.47
N LEU A 38 -0.60 -7.30 7.56
CA LEU A 38 -1.15 -7.77 8.84
C LEU A 38 -0.11 -8.61 9.60
N LYS A 39 0.51 -9.57 8.94
CA LYS A 39 1.53 -10.43 9.54
C LYS A 39 2.76 -9.63 10.00
N ASP A 40 3.28 -8.74 9.15
CA ASP A 40 4.43 -7.88 9.50
C ASP A 40 4.08 -6.95 10.67
N SER A 41 2.80 -6.61 10.84
CA SER A 41 2.26 -5.84 11.96
C SER A 41 2.02 -6.66 13.24
N GLY A 42 2.35 -7.96 13.22
CA GLY A 42 2.15 -8.87 14.34
C GLY A 42 0.67 -9.21 14.58
N ILE A 43 -0.14 -9.20 13.52
CA ILE A 43 -1.52 -9.68 13.52
C ILE A 43 -1.55 -10.97 12.69
N ASP A 44 -1.49 -12.10 13.38
CA ASP A 44 -1.46 -13.41 12.73
C ASP A 44 -2.90 -13.91 12.53
N VAL A 45 -3.26 -14.14 11.27
CA VAL A 45 -4.58 -14.61 10.89
C VAL A 45 -4.49 -16.05 10.44
N ASP A 46 -5.34 -16.89 10.99
CA ASP A 46 -5.47 -18.31 10.58
C ASP A 46 -6.03 -18.39 9.15
N ASP A 47 -5.12 -18.37 8.17
CA ASP A 47 -5.43 -18.45 6.73
C ASP A 47 -5.65 -19.92 6.31
N THR A 48 -6.73 -20.51 6.78
CA THR A 48 -7.19 -21.77 6.19
C THR A 48 -7.86 -21.46 4.85
N LYS A 49 -7.15 -21.67 3.74
CA LYS A 49 -7.43 -21.36 2.32
C LYS A 49 -8.84 -21.67 1.76
N ARG A 50 -9.84 -21.95 2.59
CA ARG A 50 -11.22 -22.30 2.20
C ARG A 50 -12.30 -21.59 3.00
N LYS A 51 -11.95 -20.62 3.86
CA LYS A 51 -12.93 -19.88 4.66
C LYS A 51 -13.12 -18.48 4.09
N PHE A 52 -14.36 -18.04 3.98
CA PHE A 52 -14.73 -16.66 3.66
C PHE A 52 -14.50 -15.71 4.86
N ILE A 53 -14.22 -16.28 6.04
CA ILE A 53 -14.01 -15.57 7.30
C ILE A 53 -12.77 -16.18 7.98
N GLY A 54 -11.78 -15.33 8.28
CA GLY A 54 -10.61 -15.64 9.09
C GLY A 54 -10.67 -14.93 10.44
N LYS A 55 -10.01 -15.48 11.47
CA LYS A 55 -9.88 -14.81 12.78
C LYS A 55 -8.42 -14.69 13.14
N ALA A 56 -8.04 -13.55 13.69
CA ALA A 56 -6.72 -13.41 14.29
C ALA A 56 -6.68 -14.14 15.64
N SER A 57 -5.55 -14.80 15.94
CA SER A 57 -5.38 -15.57 17.18
C SER A 57 -5.16 -14.67 18.39
N ASP A 58 -4.43 -13.56 18.20
CA ASP A 58 -3.92 -12.71 19.27
C ASP A 58 -4.37 -11.25 19.16
N PHE A 59 -5.34 -10.98 18.30
CA PHE A 59 -5.86 -9.64 18.06
C PHE A 59 -7.38 -9.69 17.82
N PRO A 60 -8.17 -8.72 18.31
CA PRO A 60 -9.63 -8.72 18.18
C PRO A 60 -10.07 -8.35 16.76
N LEU A 61 -9.74 -9.19 15.79
CA LEU A 61 -9.98 -8.95 14.37
C LEU A 61 -10.58 -10.20 13.70
N GLU A 62 -11.63 -9.98 12.94
CA GLU A 62 -12.23 -10.96 12.04
C GLU A 62 -12.06 -10.49 10.59
N LEU A 63 -11.38 -11.28 9.75
CA LEU A 63 -11.20 -10.99 8.32
C LEU A 63 -12.39 -11.51 7.50
N LEU A 64 -12.87 -10.66 6.60
CA LEU A 64 -13.86 -10.99 5.58
C LEU A 64 -13.18 -10.98 4.21
N TYR A 65 -13.19 -12.10 3.50
CA TYR A 65 -12.60 -12.24 2.17
C TYR A 65 -13.66 -11.98 1.11
N LEU A 66 -13.56 -10.84 0.43
CA LEU A 66 -14.55 -10.35 -0.53
C LEU A 66 -13.95 -10.12 -1.91
N ARG A 67 -14.77 -9.75 -2.88
CA ARG A 67 -14.31 -9.15 -4.13
C ARG A 67 -13.93 -7.69 -3.84
N ASP A 68 -12.95 -7.19 -4.57
CA ASP A 68 -12.47 -5.81 -4.44
C ASP A 68 -13.56 -4.76 -4.66
N ASP A 69 -14.39 -4.98 -5.70
CA ASP A 69 -15.52 -4.11 -6.05
C ASP A 69 -16.64 -4.09 -4.98
N ASP A 70 -16.74 -5.13 -4.13
CA ASP A 70 -17.75 -5.22 -3.06
C ASP A 70 -17.30 -4.52 -1.76
N ILE A 71 -15.99 -4.43 -1.51
CA ILE A 71 -15.44 -3.96 -0.22
C ILE A 71 -15.96 -2.55 0.16
N PRO A 72 -15.93 -1.53 -0.72
CA PRO A 72 -16.40 -0.20 -0.34
C PRO A 72 -17.86 -0.18 0.12
N GLY A 73 -18.73 -0.91 -0.60
CA GLY A 73 -20.16 -1.00 -0.27
C GLY A 73 -20.41 -1.74 1.05
N VAL A 74 -19.65 -2.82 1.32
CA VAL A 74 -19.76 -3.62 2.55
C VAL A 74 -19.31 -2.83 3.77
N VAL A 75 -18.26 -1.99 3.64
CA VAL A 75 -17.79 -1.11 4.71
C VAL A 75 -18.76 0.04 4.92
N ALA A 76 -19.21 0.71 3.86
CA ALA A 76 -20.20 1.79 3.96
C ALA A 76 -21.53 1.32 4.58
N GLY A 77 -21.95 0.08 4.28
CA GLY A 77 -23.15 -0.54 4.85
C GLY A 77 -22.98 -1.11 6.25
N GLY A 78 -21.79 -1.03 6.88
CA GLY A 78 -21.54 -1.49 8.24
C GLY A 78 -21.50 -3.02 8.41
N SER A 79 -21.43 -3.80 7.32
CA SER A 79 -21.22 -5.25 7.39
C SER A 79 -19.76 -5.60 7.65
N ALA A 80 -18.83 -4.71 7.30
CA ALA A 80 -17.47 -4.63 7.81
C ALA A 80 -17.23 -3.25 8.40
N ASP A 81 -16.32 -3.14 9.36
CA ASP A 81 -15.99 -1.88 10.02
C ASP A 81 -14.89 -1.13 9.27
N ILE A 82 -13.92 -1.88 8.76
CA ILE A 82 -12.78 -1.38 8.00
C ILE A 82 -12.49 -2.30 6.81
N GLY A 83 -11.66 -1.83 5.86
CA GLY A 83 -11.25 -2.66 4.73
C GLY A 83 -10.01 -2.15 4.03
N ILE A 84 -9.26 -3.06 3.38
CA ILE A 84 -8.19 -2.69 2.43
C ILE A 84 -8.69 -2.88 1.02
N VAL A 85 -8.60 -1.82 0.23
CA VAL A 85 -9.09 -1.79 -1.16
C VAL A 85 -8.25 -0.82 -1.99
N GLY A 86 -8.27 -0.94 -3.31
CA GLY A 86 -7.71 0.08 -4.20
C GLY A 86 -8.52 1.37 -4.15
N PHE A 87 -7.86 2.52 -4.12
CA PHE A 87 -8.55 3.83 -4.13
C PHE A 87 -9.48 4.00 -5.34
N ASN A 88 -9.16 3.35 -6.46
CA ASN A 88 -10.00 3.30 -7.66
C ASN A 88 -11.39 2.70 -7.39
N GLU A 89 -11.52 1.69 -6.52
CA GLU A 89 -12.82 1.06 -6.21
C GLU A 89 -13.73 2.02 -5.42
N ILE A 90 -13.14 2.82 -4.51
CA ILE A 90 -13.88 3.86 -3.79
C ILE A 90 -14.34 4.95 -4.77
N ALA A 91 -13.41 5.38 -5.63
CA ALA A 91 -13.70 6.40 -6.63
C ALA A 91 -14.77 5.94 -7.66
N GLU A 92 -14.80 4.65 -8.00
CA GLU A 92 -15.80 4.09 -8.91
C GLU A 92 -17.16 3.95 -8.24
N SER A 93 -17.21 3.31 -7.06
CA SER A 93 -18.45 3.05 -6.34
C SER A 93 -19.11 4.31 -5.78
N GLY A 94 -18.32 5.33 -5.44
CA GLY A 94 -18.81 6.52 -4.73
C GLY A 94 -19.27 6.20 -3.30
N ALA A 95 -18.79 5.10 -2.71
CA ALA A 95 -19.17 4.68 -1.37
C ALA A 95 -18.78 5.72 -0.32
N ASP A 96 -19.66 5.96 0.66
CA ASP A 96 -19.46 6.94 1.73
C ASP A 96 -18.65 6.34 2.88
N VAL A 97 -17.32 6.31 2.70
CA VAL A 97 -16.35 5.78 3.64
C VAL A 97 -15.21 6.78 3.87
N ASP A 98 -14.54 6.66 5.00
CA ASP A 98 -13.34 7.44 5.28
C ASP A 98 -12.08 6.68 4.86
N VAL A 99 -11.20 7.35 4.11
CA VAL A 99 -9.86 6.85 3.82
C VAL A 99 -8.96 7.22 5.00
N VAL A 100 -8.68 6.25 5.88
CA VAL A 100 -7.92 6.51 7.12
C VAL A 100 -6.42 6.36 6.95
N ARG A 101 -5.95 5.58 5.95
CA ARG A 101 -4.51 5.44 5.66
C ARG A 101 -4.26 5.03 4.20
N ARG A 102 -3.23 5.63 3.59
CA ARG A 102 -2.63 5.13 2.34
C ARG A 102 -1.54 4.11 2.68
N LEU A 103 -1.53 2.97 1.99
CA LEU A 103 -0.71 1.83 2.40
C LEU A 103 0.60 1.68 1.59
N GLY A 104 0.77 2.49 0.53
CA GLY A 104 2.02 2.57 -0.23
C GLY A 104 2.33 1.35 -1.11
N PHE A 105 1.37 0.42 -1.28
CA PHE A 105 1.47 -0.71 -2.20
C PHE A 105 0.25 -0.79 -3.12
N GLY A 106 0.25 -1.75 -4.05
CA GLY A 106 -0.82 -1.88 -5.04
C GLY A 106 -0.95 -0.66 -5.96
N LYS A 107 0.14 0.09 -6.16
CA LYS A 107 0.15 1.31 -6.98
C LYS A 107 -0.18 0.99 -8.42
N CYS A 108 -1.12 1.72 -8.95
CA CYS A 108 -1.56 1.67 -10.35
C CYS A 108 -2.17 3.02 -10.75
N ARG A 109 -2.54 3.12 -12.01
CA ARG A 109 -3.31 4.25 -12.52
C ARG A 109 -4.44 3.76 -13.42
N LEU A 110 -5.50 4.50 -13.49
CA LEU A 110 -6.56 4.32 -14.48
C LEU A 110 -6.27 5.23 -15.66
N SER A 111 -6.14 4.64 -16.85
CA SER A 111 -5.69 5.37 -18.02
C SER A 111 -6.52 5.04 -19.25
N LEU A 112 -6.64 6.03 -20.14
CA LEU A 112 -7.14 5.84 -21.48
C LEU A 112 -6.02 5.26 -22.36
N ALA A 113 -6.36 4.22 -23.11
CA ALA A 113 -5.46 3.59 -24.07
C ALA A 113 -6.17 3.36 -25.40
N ILE A 114 -5.42 3.52 -26.49
CA ILE A 114 -5.90 3.43 -27.88
C ILE A 114 -5.06 2.41 -28.65
N PRO A 115 -5.51 1.92 -29.82
CA PRO A 115 -4.68 1.12 -30.69
C PRO A 115 -3.34 1.80 -31.02
N LYS A 116 -2.24 1.04 -30.97
CA LYS A 116 -0.88 1.56 -31.15
C LYS A 116 -0.71 2.37 -32.45
N ASN A 117 -1.40 1.94 -33.51
CA ASN A 117 -1.32 2.55 -34.84
C ASN A 117 -2.26 3.74 -35.02
N ALA A 118 -3.08 4.10 -34.02
CA ALA A 118 -3.96 5.24 -34.10
C ALA A 118 -3.18 6.55 -33.91
N ASP A 119 -3.47 7.57 -34.73
CA ASP A 119 -2.92 8.91 -34.56
C ASP A 119 -3.66 9.62 -33.42
N TYR A 120 -2.93 9.93 -32.34
CA TYR A 120 -3.46 10.62 -31.18
C TYR A 120 -3.00 12.07 -31.18
N ASN A 121 -3.96 13.00 -31.23
CA ASN A 121 -3.69 14.45 -31.27
C ASN A 121 -4.31 15.18 -30.06
N GLY A 122 -4.66 14.45 -28.99
CA GLY A 122 -5.30 15.01 -27.80
C GLY A 122 -6.62 14.34 -27.48
N LEU A 123 -7.26 14.82 -26.40
CA LEU A 123 -8.48 14.20 -25.86
C LEU A 123 -9.66 14.25 -26.84
N GLU A 124 -9.70 15.16 -27.78
CA GLU A 124 -10.71 15.25 -28.85
C GLU A 124 -10.76 13.99 -29.72
N TRP A 125 -9.70 13.19 -29.69
CA TRP A 125 -9.68 11.89 -30.35
C TRP A 125 -10.81 10.97 -29.90
N PHE A 126 -11.26 11.11 -28.66
CA PHE A 126 -12.33 10.30 -28.08
C PHE A 126 -13.74 10.77 -28.45
N GLU A 127 -13.89 11.96 -29.04
CA GLU A 127 -15.19 12.51 -29.44
C GLU A 127 -15.93 11.58 -30.40
N GLY A 128 -17.17 11.19 -30.07
CA GLY A 128 -17.99 10.28 -30.86
C GLY A 128 -17.55 8.83 -30.89
N ARG A 129 -16.43 8.46 -30.24
CA ARG A 129 -15.90 7.08 -30.19
C ARG A 129 -16.41 6.31 -28.98
N SER A 130 -16.26 4.98 -29.05
CA SER A 130 -16.61 4.08 -27.96
C SER A 130 -15.38 3.72 -27.12
N ILE A 131 -15.58 3.67 -25.79
CA ILE A 131 -14.54 3.35 -24.80
C ILE A 131 -15.04 2.19 -23.94
N ALA A 132 -14.32 1.05 -23.97
CA ALA A 132 -14.61 -0.08 -23.09
C ALA A 132 -13.93 0.12 -21.73
N THR A 133 -14.61 -0.25 -20.62
CA THR A 133 -14.07 -0.07 -19.27
C THR A 133 -14.80 -0.94 -18.25
N SER A 134 -14.08 -1.28 -17.16
CA SER A 134 -14.66 -1.79 -15.92
C SER A 134 -14.92 -0.66 -14.90
N TYR A 135 -14.60 0.60 -15.24
CA TYR A 135 -14.71 1.77 -14.38
C TYR A 135 -15.54 2.88 -15.02
N PRO A 136 -16.82 2.61 -15.32
CA PRO A 136 -17.67 3.55 -16.07
C PRO A 136 -17.96 4.85 -15.33
N SER A 137 -18.04 4.86 -13.99
CA SER A 137 -18.38 6.08 -13.23
C SER A 137 -17.21 7.07 -13.24
N ILE A 138 -15.97 6.59 -13.06
CA ILE A 138 -14.78 7.42 -13.14
C ILE A 138 -14.63 7.99 -14.55
N LEU A 139 -14.78 7.13 -15.56
CA LEU A 139 -14.65 7.56 -16.96
C LEU A 139 -15.69 8.62 -17.33
N ARG A 140 -16.97 8.43 -16.98
CA ARG A 140 -18.02 9.39 -17.28
C ARG A 140 -17.77 10.74 -16.63
N ARG A 141 -17.34 10.76 -15.35
CA ARG A 141 -17.00 12.02 -14.66
C ARG A 141 -15.83 12.74 -15.35
N PHE A 142 -14.82 11.99 -15.75
CA PHE A 142 -13.65 12.56 -16.46
C PHE A 142 -14.07 13.17 -17.81
N LEU A 143 -14.78 12.42 -18.64
CA LEU A 143 -15.26 12.88 -19.97
C LEU A 143 -16.15 14.11 -19.86
N GLN A 144 -17.08 14.09 -18.91
CA GLN A 144 -17.98 15.24 -18.64
C GLN A 144 -17.16 16.47 -18.21
N GLY A 145 -16.19 16.31 -17.33
CA GLY A 145 -15.32 17.42 -16.89
C GLY A 145 -14.44 18.00 -18.01
N LYS A 146 -14.21 17.21 -19.08
CA LYS A 146 -13.45 17.65 -20.27
C LYS A 146 -14.35 18.09 -21.44
N GLY A 147 -15.68 17.96 -21.32
CA GLY A 147 -16.64 18.30 -22.36
C GLY A 147 -16.61 17.34 -23.57
N ILE A 148 -16.19 16.08 -23.37
CA ILE A 148 -16.06 15.07 -24.41
C ILE A 148 -17.28 14.15 -24.39
N SER A 149 -17.88 13.95 -25.58
CA SER A 149 -19.02 13.04 -25.78
C SER A 149 -18.51 11.72 -26.38
N SER A 150 -18.52 10.66 -25.58
CA SER A 150 -18.07 9.31 -25.97
C SER A 150 -19.08 8.27 -25.51
N SER A 151 -19.15 7.14 -26.23
CA SER A 151 -19.98 5.99 -25.83
C SER A 151 -19.20 5.10 -24.87
N VAL A 152 -19.63 5.04 -23.58
CA VAL A 152 -19.01 4.18 -22.58
C VAL A 152 -19.62 2.78 -22.64
N ARG A 153 -18.79 1.77 -22.85
CA ARG A 153 -19.18 0.35 -22.88
C ARG A 153 -18.61 -0.38 -21.66
N GLU A 154 -19.49 -0.72 -20.74
CA GLU A 154 -19.11 -1.47 -19.53
C GLU A 154 -18.80 -2.93 -19.90
N ILE A 155 -17.59 -3.38 -19.51
CA ILE A 155 -17.12 -4.76 -19.66
C ILE A 155 -16.47 -5.17 -18.33
N ARG A 156 -16.81 -6.36 -17.85
CA ARG A 156 -16.22 -6.90 -16.62
C ARG A 156 -15.11 -7.92 -16.96
N GLY A 157 -13.86 -7.46 -16.85
CA GLY A 157 -12.66 -8.25 -17.14
C GLY A 157 -12.29 -8.27 -18.63
N SER A 158 -11.00 -8.50 -18.92
CA SER A 158 -10.43 -8.57 -20.28
C SER A 158 -10.76 -7.36 -21.15
N VAL A 159 -10.76 -6.17 -20.57
CA VAL A 159 -11.09 -4.90 -21.26
C VAL A 159 -10.10 -4.64 -22.40
N GLU A 160 -8.84 -5.05 -22.24
CA GLU A 160 -7.74 -4.86 -23.18
C GLU A 160 -7.96 -5.51 -24.57
N ILE A 161 -8.84 -6.51 -24.66
CA ILE A 161 -9.16 -7.14 -25.95
C ILE A 161 -10.23 -6.42 -26.75
N ALA A 162 -10.95 -5.47 -26.14
CA ALA A 162 -12.12 -4.84 -26.73
C ALA A 162 -11.86 -4.18 -28.10
N PRO A 163 -10.76 -3.44 -28.33
CA PRO A 163 -10.47 -2.86 -29.63
C PRO A 163 -10.18 -3.92 -30.69
N ALA A 164 -9.40 -4.95 -30.38
CA ALA A 164 -9.09 -6.02 -31.32
C ALA A 164 -10.34 -6.85 -31.69
N ALA A 165 -11.29 -6.98 -30.77
CA ALA A 165 -12.56 -7.68 -30.97
C ALA A 165 -13.63 -6.81 -31.64
N GLY A 166 -13.36 -5.53 -31.93
CA GLY A 166 -14.32 -4.60 -32.52
C GLY A 166 -15.48 -4.21 -31.58
N ILE A 167 -15.30 -4.38 -30.26
CA ILE A 167 -16.29 -4.05 -29.24
C ILE A 167 -16.29 -2.55 -28.96
N ALA A 168 -15.12 -1.93 -28.94
CA ALA A 168 -14.93 -0.51 -28.72
C ALA A 168 -13.70 0.00 -29.50
N ASP A 169 -13.62 1.33 -29.69
CA ASP A 169 -12.48 1.97 -30.36
C ASP A 169 -11.25 2.10 -29.48
N SER A 170 -11.46 2.14 -28.15
CA SER A 170 -10.45 2.37 -27.14
C SER A 170 -10.83 1.76 -25.81
N ILE A 171 -9.95 1.84 -24.82
CA ILE A 171 -10.21 1.36 -23.47
C ILE A 171 -9.88 2.40 -22.40
N PHE A 172 -10.52 2.24 -21.24
CA PHE A 172 -10.14 2.88 -20.00
C PHE A 172 -10.01 1.81 -18.92
N ASP A 173 -8.80 1.55 -18.43
CA ASP A 173 -8.56 0.45 -17.51
C ASP A 173 -7.34 0.69 -16.61
N ILE A 174 -7.14 -0.22 -15.65
CA ILE A 174 -6.00 -0.21 -14.75
C ILE A 174 -4.71 -0.49 -15.53
N VAL A 175 -3.73 0.37 -15.29
CA VAL A 175 -2.36 0.22 -15.79
C VAL A 175 -1.38 0.26 -14.62
N SER A 176 -0.63 -0.82 -14.40
CA SER A 176 0.49 -0.82 -13.47
C SER A 176 1.83 -0.63 -14.19
N SER A 177 2.29 -1.62 -14.97
CA SER A 177 3.53 -1.52 -15.75
C SER A 177 3.31 -1.22 -17.24
N GLY A 178 2.06 -1.33 -17.72
CA GLY A 178 1.71 -1.16 -19.13
C GLY A 178 2.00 -2.38 -20.03
N GLY A 179 2.59 -3.45 -19.49
CA GLY A 179 2.93 -4.65 -20.27
C GLY A 179 1.72 -5.28 -20.97
N THR A 180 0.58 -5.37 -20.28
CA THR A 180 -0.67 -5.91 -20.83
C THR A 180 -1.18 -5.07 -22.01
N LEU A 181 -1.09 -3.74 -21.94
CA LEU A 181 -1.47 -2.86 -23.05
C LEU A 181 -0.62 -3.14 -24.28
N VAL A 182 0.70 -3.16 -24.11
CA VAL A 182 1.64 -3.39 -25.21
C VAL A 182 1.41 -4.75 -25.87
N SER A 183 1.18 -5.80 -25.06
CA SER A 183 0.91 -7.16 -25.55
C SER A 183 -0.38 -7.25 -26.38
N ASN A 184 -1.36 -6.37 -26.12
CA ASN A 184 -2.63 -6.29 -26.84
C ASN A 184 -2.62 -5.20 -27.94
N GLY A 185 -1.45 -4.68 -28.33
CA GLY A 185 -1.33 -3.70 -29.40
C GLY A 185 -1.90 -2.33 -29.07
N LEU A 186 -1.95 -1.98 -27.78
CA LEU A 186 -2.44 -0.71 -27.28
C LEU A 186 -1.29 0.19 -26.83
N LYS A 187 -1.55 1.50 -26.78
CA LYS A 187 -0.70 2.49 -26.15
C LYS A 187 -1.52 3.36 -25.20
N GLU A 188 -0.97 3.60 -24.03
CA GLU A 188 -1.50 4.56 -23.06
C GLU A 188 -1.34 5.98 -23.58
N VAL A 189 -2.38 6.80 -23.42
CA VAL A 189 -2.36 8.18 -23.92
C VAL A 189 -2.73 9.22 -22.87
N GLU A 190 -3.50 8.86 -21.84
CA GLU A 190 -3.92 9.78 -20.78
C GLU A 190 -4.08 9.04 -19.46
N SER A 191 -3.45 9.51 -18.41
CA SER A 191 -3.66 9.02 -17.03
C SER A 191 -4.74 9.87 -16.36
N VAL A 192 -5.78 9.22 -15.85
CA VAL A 192 -6.96 9.91 -15.31
C VAL A 192 -6.97 9.88 -13.77
N LEU A 193 -6.56 8.77 -13.17
CA LEU A 193 -6.59 8.59 -11.73
C LEU A 193 -5.40 7.74 -11.27
N GLU A 194 -4.59 8.28 -10.37
CA GLU A 194 -3.60 7.49 -9.64
C GLU A 194 -4.27 6.77 -8.47
N SER A 195 -3.94 5.50 -8.30
CA SER A 195 -4.49 4.63 -7.26
C SER A 195 -3.42 3.83 -6.56
N GLU A 196 -3.69 3.53 -5.31
CA GLU A 196 -2.93 2.62 -4.46
C GLU A 196 -3.87 1.95 -3.46
N ALA A 197 -3.39 0.94 -2.76
CA ALA A 197 -4.11 0.34 -1.64
C ALA A 197 -4.32 1.37 -0.53
N VAL A 198 -5.54 1.42 -0.01
CA VAL A 198 -5.92 2.27 1.12
C VAL A 198 -6.67 1.46 2.17
N LEU A 199 -6.50 1.84 3.43
CA LEU A 199 -7.35 1.39 4.52
C LEU A 199 -8.55 2.35 4.61
N ILE A 200 -9.74 1.79 4.54
CA ILE A 200 -11.00 2.51 4.69
C ILE A 200 -11.71 2.14 5.97
N CYS A 201 -12.51 3.05 6.49
CA CYS A 201 -13.32 2.87 7.67
C CYS A 201 -14.75 3.36 7.40
N ARG A 202 -15.75 2.71 7.99
CA ARG A 202 -17.12 3.23 8.02
C ARG A 202 -17.18 4.53 8.81
N LYS A 203 -18.05 5.46 8.41
CA LYS A 203 -18.17 6.77 9.07
C LYS A 203 -18.74 6.70 10.48
N ASP A 204 -19.60 5.75 10.72
CA ASP A 204 -20.28 5.50 11.98
C ASP A 204 -19.64 4.37 12.77
N LEU A 205 -18.28 4.31 12.79
CA LEU A 205 -17.55 3.31 13.59
C LEU A 205 -17.96 3.41 15.05
N PRO A 206 -18.37 2.29 15.69
CA PRO A 206 -18.68 2.27 17.12
C PRO A 206 -17.49 2.75 17.98
N GLU A 207 -17.75 3.58 18.99
CA GLU A 207 -16.69 4.16 19.84
C GLU A 207 -15.82 3.10 20.51
N GLU A 208 -16.39 1.95 20.84
CA GLU A 208 -15.69 0.80 21.45
C GLU A 208 -14.67 0.15 20.49
N LEU A 209 -14.83 0.29 19.17
CA LEU A 209 -13.90 -0.23 18.18
C LEU A 209 -12.76 0.76 17.82
N GLN A 210 -12.88 2.03 18.20
CA GLN A 210 -11.88 3.05 17.91
C GLN A 210 -10.47 2.68 18.45
N PRO A 211 -10.31 2.18 19.69
CA PRO A 211 -9.00 1.76 20.19
C PRO A 211 -8.38 0.60 19.40
N VAL A 212 -9.21 -0.28 18.83
CA VAL A 212 -8.74 -1.38 17.99
C VAL A 212 -8.23 -0.83 16.65
N LEU A 213 -8.97 0.08 16.03
CA LEU A 213 -8.53 0.78 14.81
C LEU A 213 -7.23 1.56 15.05
N ASP A 214 -7.14 2.32 16.14
CA ASP A 214 -5.93 3.08 16.50
C ASP A 214 -4.72 2.15 16.66
N SER A 215 -4.90 0.98 17.28
CA SER A 215 -3.85 -0.03 17.41
C SER A 215 -3.41 -0.62 16.06
N ILE A 216 -4.35 -0.83 15.13
CA ILE A 216 -4.04 -1.28 13.75
C ILE A 216 -3.22 -0.20 13.03
N LEU A 217 -3.68 1.05 13.08
CA LEU A 217 -2.99 2.18 12.45
C LEU A 217 -1.57 2.34 12.98
N PHE A 218 -1.39 2.33 14.30
CA PHE A 218 -0.07 2.40 14.94
C PHE A 218 0.89 1.30 14.45
N ARG A 219 0.40 0.07 14.34
CA ARG A 219 1.20 -1.07 13.88
C ARG A 219 1.52 -0.97 12.39
N PHE A 220 0.56 -0.53 11.57
CA PHE A 220 0.77 -0.31 10.14
C PHE A 220 1.79 0.80 9.90
N ASP A 221 1.71 1.90 10.65
CA ASP A 221 2.66 3.00 10.55
C ASP A 221 4.08 2.52 10.90
N ALA A 222 4.25 1.73 11.97
CA ALA A 222 5.55 1.17 12.35
C ALA A 222 6.17 0.29 11.25
N VAL A 223 5.35 -0.50 10.54
CA VAL A 223 5.79 -1.31 9.40
C VAL A 223 6.10 -0.43 8.18
N GLN A 224 5.26 0.57 7.90
CA GLN A 224 5.49 1.46 6.76
C GLN A 224 6.76 2.30 6.94
N GLU A 225 6.99 2.82 8.16
CA GLU A 225 8.17 3.63 8.49
C GLU A 225 9.48 2.83 8.37
N SER A 226 9.46 1.52 8.56
CA SER A 226 10.62 0.65 8.40
C SER A 226 10.97 0.34 6.94
N ARG A 227 10.04 0.56 6.00
CA ARG A 227 10.26 0.22 4.60
C ARG A 227 11.40 1.00 4.00
N GLY A 228 12.32 0.27 3.33
CA GLY A 228 13.50 0.88 2.72
C GLY A 228 14.55 1.33 3.73
N LYS A 229 14.44 0.94 5.02
CA LYS A 229 15.44 1.24 6.05
C LYS A 229 16.26 0.00 6.41
N LYS A 230 17.55 0.22 6.68
CA LYS A 230 18.49 -0.79 7.14
C LYS A 230 19.16 -0.33 8.42
N TYR A 231 19.32 -1.24 9.36
CA TYR A 231 20.15 -1.01 10.54
C TYR A 231 21.57 -1.41 10.21
N VAL A 232 22.49 -0.46 10.32
CA VAL A 232 23.91 -0.68 10.03
C VAL A 232 24.72 -0.53 11.30
N LEU A 233 25.52 -1.55 11.59
CA LEU A 233 26.52 -1.56 12.64
C LEU A 233 27.89 -1.68 11.98
N MET A 234 28.87 -0.93 12.45
CA MET A 234 30.26 -1.00 11.96
C MET A 234 31.26 -0.62 13.04
N ASN A 235 32.47 -1.09 12.88
CA ASN A 235 33.64 -0.67 13.71
C ASN A 235 34.49 0.30 12.91
N ILE A 236 35.03 1.32 13.58
CA ILE A 236 35.83 2.36 12.94
C ILE A 236 36.95 2.84 13.91
N PRO A 237 38.14 3.23 13.41
CA PRO A 237 39.10 3.92 14.25
C PRO A 237 38.51 5.19 14.87
N THR A 238 38.64 5.37 16.19
CA THR A 238 38.04 6.49 16.92
C THR A 238 38.42 7.85 16.34
N GLY A 239 39.65 7.99 15.81
CA GLY A 239 40.10 9.22 15.14
C GLY A 239 39.38 9.54 13.83
N ARG A 240 38.56 8.61 13.28
CA ARG A 240 37.75 8.81 12.06
C ARG A 240 36.25 9.01 12.34
N LEU A 241 35.85 9.06 13.60
CA LEU A 241 34.45 9.21 13.98
C LEU A 241 33.80 10.45 13.35
N SER A 242 34.46 11.60 13.42
CA SER A 242 33.91 12.84 12.87
C SER A 242 33.64 12.75 11.36
N GLU A 243 34.55 12.10 10.63
CA GLU A 243 34.39 11.88 9.19
C GLU A 243 33.26 10.89 8.90
N ALA A 244 33.19 9.78 9.66
CA ALA A 244 32.09 8.80 9.53
C ALA A 244 30.72 9.43 9.81
N MET A 245 30.62 10.23 10.87
CA MET A 245 29.38 10.93 11.23
C MET A 245 28.88 11.86 10.12
N SER A 246 29.80 12.50 9.38
CA SER A 246 29.42 13.36 8.25
C SER A 246 28.89 12.58 7.02
N LEU A 247 29.19 11.28 6.94
CA LEU A 247 28.75 10.41 5.84
C LEU A 247 27.44 9.68 6.15
N LEU A 248 27.03 9.64 7.41
CA LEU A 248 25.88 8.88 7.87
C LEU A 248 24.65 9.79 7.96
N PRO A 249 23.66 9.66 7.07
CA PRO A 249 22.34 10.17 7.34
C PRO A 249 21.78 9.37 8.53
N SER A 250 21.27 10.04 9.54
CA SER A 250 20.68 9.39 10.70
C SER A 250 19.33 10.02 11.05
N MET A 251 18.44 9.25 11.65
CA MET A 251 17.11 9.76 12.10
C MET A 251 17.26 10.92 13.10
N ARG A 252 18.22 10.81 14.03
CA ARG A 252 18.62 11.91 14.94
C ARG A 252 20.13 12.01 15.05
N SER A 253 20.78 10.94 15.50
CA SER A 253 22.23 10.80 15.63
C SER A 253 22.60 9.33 15.68
N PRO A 254 23.71 8.89 15.03
CA PRO A 254 24.24 7.57 15.23
C PRO A 254 24.58 7.33 16.70
N THR A 255 24.43 6.10 17.17
CA THR A 255 24.94 5.67 18.46
C THR A 255 26.42 5.29 18.32
N VAL A 256 27.27 5.82 19.19
CA VAL A 256 28.70 5.52 19.22
C VAL A 256 29.06 4.85 20.54
N MET A 257 29.75 3.71 20.47
CA MET A 257 30.23 2.97 21.64
C MET A 257 31.72 2.67 21.50
N PRO A 258 32.52 2.85 22.57
CA PRO A 258 33.92 2.41 22.55
C PRO A 258 34.02 0.88 22.48
N LEU A 259 34.95 0.36 21.71
CA LEU A 259 35.28 -1.07 21.73
C LEU A 259 36.26 -1.40 22.87
N ALA A 260 36.34 -2.70 23.20
CA ALA A 260 37.35 -3.18 24.16
C ALA A 260 38.79 -2.99 23.65
N ILE A 261 38.98 -2.85 22.35
CA ILE A 261 40.25 -2.51 21.73
C ILE A 261 40.38 -0.99 21.74
N GLU A 262 41.44 -0.49 22.39
CA GLU A 262 41.72 0.95 22.46
C GLU A 262 41.88 1.57 21.07
N GLY A 263 41.36 2.77 20.87
CA GLY A 263 41.41 3.49 19.60
C GLY A 263 40.33 3.07 18.59
N TRP A 264 39.41 2.20 18.95
CA TRP A 264 38.28 1.76 18.09
C TRP A 264 36.95 2.04 18.72
N SER A 265 35.99 2.34 17.86
CA SER A 265 34.59 2.61 18.24
C SER A 265 33.62 1.85 17.32
N SER A 266 32.49 1.45 17.87
CA SER A 266 31.34 0.93 17.09
C SER A 266 30.35 2.04 16.83
N ILE A 267 29.85 2.11 15.61
CA ILE A 267 28.77 3.03 15.20
C ILE A 267 27.54 2.20 14.82
N HIS A 268 26.40 2.60 15.34
CA HIS A 268 25.10 2.01 15.02
C HIS A 268 24.18 3.10 14.46
N THR A 269 23.55 2.84 13.33
CA THR A 269 22.65 3.83 12.69
C THR A 269 21.62 3.15 11.81
N VAL A 270 20.55 3.88 11.48
CA VAL A 270 19.58 3.49 10.46
C VAL A 270 19.86 4.32 9.21
N VAL A 271 19.92 3.66 8.07
CA VAL A 271 20.16 4.28 6.75
C VAL A 271 19.09 3.85 5.74
N ASP A 272 18.85 4.68 4.74
CA ASP A 272 17.98 4.31 3.63
C ASP A 272 18.68 3.31 2.70
N ASP A 273 17.94 2.28 2.29
CA ASP A 273 18.43 1.22 1.40
C ASP A 273 18.89 1.78 0.04
N SER A 274 18.26 2.85 -0.43
CA SER A 274 18.61 3.52 -1.69
C SER A 274 20.02 4.13 -1.71
N THR A 275 20.53 4.55 -0.54
CA THR A 275 21.86 5.16 -0.39
C THR A 275 22.87 4.24 0.29
N LEU A 276 22.45 3.05 0.67
CA LEU A 276 23.20 2.12 1.50
C LEU A 276 24.58 1.79 0.92
N TRP A 277 24.63 1.34 -0.33
CA TRP A 277 25.88 0.87 -0.94
C TRP A 277 26.90 1.99 -1.12
N GLU A 278 26.46 3.16 -1.58
CA GLU A 278 27.35 4.34 -1.69
C GLU A 278 27.92 4.72 -0.30
N THR A 279 27.06 4.74 0.71
CA THR A 279 27.44 5.06 2.09
C THR A 279 28.45 4.04 2.62
N VAL A 280 28.20 2.74 2.45
CA VAL A 280 29.08 1.66 2.91
C VAL A 280 30.45 1.72 2.22
N GLU A 281 30.50 1.96 0.92
CA GLU A 281 31.77 2.10 0.19
C GLU A 281 32.59 3.29 0.69
N ARG A 282 31.94 4.42 0.96
CA ARG A 282 32.63 5.61 1.52
C ARG A 282 33.18 5.34 2.92
N LEU A 283 32.39 4.67 3.78
CA LEU A 283 32.81 4.27 5.12
C LEU A 283 33.99 3.28 5.09
N LYS A 284 33.99 2.32 4.17
CA LYS A 284 35.15 1.42 4.00
C LYS A 284 36.42 2.15 3.63
N ARG A 285 36.36 3.17 2.80
CA ARG A 285 37.54 3.98 2.41
C ARG A 285 38.19 4.70 3.58
N ILE A 286 37.41 5.07 4.60
CA ILE A 286 37.90 5.73 5.80
C ILE A 286 38.26 4.74 6.93
N GLY A 287 38.24 3.44 6.64
CA GLY A 287 38.70 2.39 7.55
C GLY A 287 37.62 1.71 8.36
N ALA A 288 36.32 1.84 7.98
CA ALA A 288 35.28 1.06 8.61
C ALA A 288 35.43 -0.44 8.28
N GLU A 289 35.22 -1.29 9.28
CA GLU A 289 35.28 -2.74 9.17
C GLU A 289 34.19 -3.41 10.00
N GLY A 290 34.00 -4.73 9.85
CA GLY A 290 32.98 -5.46 10.59
C GLY A 290 31.56 -4.93 10.31
N ILE A 291 31.30 -4.47 9.10
CA ILE A 291 30.02 -3.84 8.75
C ILE A 291 28.94 -4.92 8.67
N LEU A 292 27.93 -4.80 9.52
CA LEU A 292 26.72 -5.64 9.52
C LEU A 292 25.53 -4.81 9.06
N ILE A 293 24.75 -5.38 8.16
CA ILE A 293 23.54 -4.76 7.61
C ILE A 293 22.36 -5.68 7.94
N LEU A 294 21.40 -5.16 8.69
CA LEU A 294 20.21 -5.88 9.15
C LEU A 294 18.95 -5.22 8.59
N ASN A 295 17.95 -6.04 8.32
CA ASN A 295 16.64 -5.50 8.01
C ASN A 295 16.02 -4.86 9.26
N VAL A 296 15.24 -3.82 9.06
CA VAL A 296 14.44 -3.20 10.11
C VAL A 296 12.99 -3.61 9.88
N ASP A 297 12.42 -4.37 10.80
CA ASP A 297 11.04 -4.86 10.66
C ASP A 297 10.02 -3.78 11.01
N LYS A 298 10.31 -2.96 12.00
CA LYS A 298 9.42 -1.90 12.49
C LYS A 298 10.24 -0.71 12.99
N VAL A 299 9.71 0.48 12.75
CA VAL A 299 10.22 1.74 13.33
C VAL A 299 9.06 2.42 14.04
N ILE A 300 9.30 2.89 15.26
CA ILE A 300 8.33 3.64 16.06
C ILE A 300 9.02 4.95 16.46
N ASP A 301 8.54 6.07 15.95
CA ASP A 301 9.02 7.42 16.26
C ASP A 301 8.27 8.04 17.44
#